data_1ebbb3afbe0086ac65034b9548faf098
#
_entry.id   1ebbb3afbe0086ac65034b9548faf098
#
_cell.length_a   1.000
_cell.length_b   1.000
_cell.length_c   1.000
_cell.angle_alpha   90.00
_cell.angle_beta   90.00
_cell.angle_gamma   90.00
#
_symmetry.space_group_name_H-M   'P 1'
#
loop_
_entity.id
_entity.type
_entity.pdbx_description
1 polymer ?
#
loop_
_entity_poly.entity_id
_entity_poly.type
_entity_poly.pdbx_seq_one_letter_code
_entity_poly.pdbx_strand_id
1 'polypeptide(L)'
;MTTTLDTVAGPLIAVIADDLIWASRLVAAVTQAGATPVRLGTDAEVELAFEAEMLIESDPDDPDAPTRLVGVIVDLFGHRYDGVDAVRRAAAMGLPVVAITQHDDQETRTLARDAGAVRVYSYNKFFQDGSALVSRWFVAETSEDPEEA
;
A
#
# COMPACT_ATOMS: atom_id res chain seq x y z
N MET A 1 0.06 -29.54 2.04
CA MET A 1 -0.21 -29.12 1.82
C MET A 1 -0.45 -28.40 1.64
N THR A 2 -0.56 -28.20 1.64
CA THR A 2 -0.90 -27.60 1.34
C THR A 2 -1.12 -26.69 1.29
N THR A 3 -1.22 -26.37 1.31
CA THR A 3 -1.45 -25.62 1.18
C THR A 3 -1.52 -24.71 1.08
N THR A 4 -1.49 -24.48 1.18
CA THR A 4 -1.58 -23.62 1.10
C THR A 4 -1.59 -22.77 0.69
N LEU A 5 -1.23 -22.90 0.56
CA LEU A 5 -1.14 -22.16 -0.31
C LEU A 5 -1.93 -21.25 -0.80
N ASP A 6 -2.16 -21.38 -1.45
CA ASP A 6 -3.25 -20.70 -2.02
C ASP A 6 -3.91 -19.79 -1.04
N THR A 7 -3.55 -19.82 0.11
CA THR A 7 -4.12 -19.00 1.14
C THR A 7 -3.46 -17.64 1.13
N VAL A 8 -4.23 -16.64 0.78
CA VAL A 8 -3.77 -15.27 0.94
C VAL A 8 -3.81 -14.97 2.43
N ALA A 9 -2.65 -14.78 3.02
CA ALA A 9 -2.55 -14.54 4.44
C ALA A 9 -2.75 -13.05 4.70
N GLY A 10 -3.89 -12.70 5.28
CA GLY A 10 -4.16 -11.34 5.69
C GLY A 10 -4.60 -10.43 4.55
N PRO A 11 -4.66 -9.14 4.81
CA PRO A 11 -5.16 -8.17 3.84
C PRO A 11 -4.18 -7.94 2.68
N LEU A 12 -4.72 -7.53 1.53
CA LEU A 12 -3.92 -7.21 0.36
C LEU A 12 -3.53 -5.73 0.40
N ILE A 13 -2.25 -5.46 0.19
CA ILE A 13 -1.73 -4.10 0.11
C ILE A 13 -0.95 -3.95 -1.19
N ALA A 14 -1.33 -2.98 -2.00
CA ALA A 14 -0.59 -2.70 -3.23
C ALA A 14 0.71 -1.98 -2.87
N VAL A 15 1.80 -2.44 -3.45
CA VAL A 15 3.12 -1.84 -3.26
C VAL A 15 3.56 -1.32 -4.62
N ILE A 16 3.52 -0.01 -4.81
CA ILE A 16 3.85 0.63 -6.08
C ILE A 16 5.30 1.11 -5.99
N ALA A 17 6.19 0.35 -6.61
CA ALA A 17 7.63 0.62 -6.57
C ALA A 17 8.29 -0.12 -7.70
N ASP A 18 9.25 0.55 -8.37
CA ASP A 18 9.97 -0.07 -9.49
C ASP A 18 11.45 -0.28 -9.21
N ASP A 19 11.99 0.29 -8.15
CA ASP A 19 13.36 0.04 -7.73
C ASP A 19 13.42 -1.31 -7.02
N LEU A 20 14.28 -2.21 -7.49
CA LEU A 20 14.29 -3.57 -6.97
C LEU A 20 14.63 -3.62 -5.49
N ILE A 21 15.54 -2.77 -5.03
CA ILE A 21 15.95 -2.79 -3.64
C ILE A 21 14.81 -2.29 -2.75
N TRP A 22 14.24 -1.15 -3.11
CA TRP A 22 13.15 -0.58 -2.31
C TRP A 22 11.88 -1.42 -2.40
N ALA A 23 11.57 -1.93 -3.60
CA ALA A 23 10.41 -2.81 -3.73
C ALA A 23 10.53 -4.02 -2.82
N SER A 24 11.73 -4.62 -2.76
CA SER A 24 11.94 -5.78 -1.89
C SER A 24 11.75 -5.43 -0.43
N ARG A 25 12.24 -4.26 -0.02
CA ARG A 25 12.09 -3.83 1.38
C ARG A 25 10.63 -3.54 1.73
N LEU A 26 9.90 -2.93 0.81
CA LEU A 26 8.48 -2.64 1.05
C LEU A 26 7.68 -3.94 1.10
N VAL A 27 7.95 -4.86 0.18
CA VAL A 27 7.29 -6.16 0.18
C VAL A 27 7.57 -6.91 1.48
N ALA A 28 8.83 -6.89 1.93
CA ALA A 28 9.19 -7.56 3.18
C ALA A 28 8.47 -6.94 4.37
N ALA A 29 8.34 -5.61 4.40
CA ALA A 29 7.66 -4.94 5.51
C ALA A 29 6.19 -5.33 5.55
N VAL A 30 5.54 -5.41 4.39
CA VAL A 30 4.14 -5.83 4.31
C VAL A 30 3.98 -7.26 4.79
N THR A 31 4.84 -8.14 4.33
CA THR A 31 4.79 -9.56 4.71
C THR A 31 5.02 -9.73 6.22
N GLN A 32 6.00 -9.02 6.76
CA GLN A 32 6.30 -9.10 8.18
C GLN A 32 5.15 -8.58 9.05
N ALA A 33 4.37 -7.65 8.51
CA ALA A 33 3.22 -7.11 9.24
C ALA A 33 2.00 -8.02 9.17
N GLY A 34 2.07 -9.13 8.44
CA GLY A 34 0.97 -10.08 8.35
C GLY A 34 0.03 -9.80 7.20
N ALA A 35 0.43 -8.99 6.24
CA ALA A 35 -0.37 -8.68 5.06
C ALA A 35 0.26 -9.31 3.83
N THR A 36 -0.47 -9.28 2.73
CA THR A 36 -0.01 -9.84 1.46
C THR A 36 0.28 -8.70 0.48
N PRO A 37 1.53 -8.57 0.00
CA PRO A 37 1.85 -7.50 -0.94
C PRO A 37 1.46 -7.85 -2.37
N VAL A 38 0.96 -6.85 -3.08
CA VAL A 38 0.71 -6.93 -4.52
C VAL A 38 1.63 -5.90 -5.15
N ARG A 39 2.73 -6.35 -5.75
CA ARG A 39 3.73 -5.43 -6.27
C ARG A 39 3.36 -4.94 -7.66
N LEU A 40 3.36 -3.62 -7.84
CA LEU A 40 3.05 -2.97 -9.10
C LEU A 40 4.22 -2.03 -9.45
N GLY A 41 4.85 -2.27 -10.58
CA GLY A 41 6.07 -1.55 -10.94
C GLY A 41 5.97 -0.65 -12.14
N THR A 42 4.82 -0.61 -12.81
CA THR A 42 4.64 0.24 -14.00
C THR A 42 3.26 0.88 -13.98
N ASP A 43 3.10 1.96 -14.75
CA ASP A 43 1.78 2.58 -14.90
C ASP A 43 0.74 1.59 -15.39
N ALA A 44 1.13 0.73 -16.34
CA ALA A 44 0.19 -0.25 -16.89
C ALA A 44 -0.29 -1.21 -15.81
N GLU A 45 0.63 -1.67 -14.96
CA GLU A 45 0.25 -2.56 -13.86
C GLU A 45 -0.63 -1.87 -12.85
N VAL A 46 -0.31 -0.61 -12.52
CA VAL A 46 -1.11 0.18 -11.59
C VAL A 46 -2.52 0.36 -12.13
N GLU A 47 -2.61 0.76 -13.39
CA GLU A 47 -3.91 0.99 -14.01
C GLU A 47 -4.76 -0.27 -14.01
N LEU A 48 -4.16 -1.39 -14.43
CA LEU A 48 -4.86 -2.65 -14.50
C LEU A 48 -5.35 -3.11 -13.14
N ALA A 49 -4.50 -2.98 -12.12
CA ALA A 49 -4.87 -3.40 -10.77
C ALA A 49 -5.99 -2.55 -10.21
N PHE A 50 -5.93 -1.23 -10.43
CA PHE A 50 -6.96 -0.34 -9.92
C PHE A 50 -8.28 -0.51 -10.67
N GLU A 51 -8.23 -0.75 -11.96
CA GLU A 51 -9.44 -1.07 -12.71
C GLU A 51 -10.09 -2.34 -12.20
N ALA A 52 -9.28 -3.36 -11.96
CA ALA A 52 -9.79 -4.61 -11.43
C ALA A 52 -10.43 -4.40 -10.07
N GLU A 53 -9.79 -3.60 -9.22
CA GLU A 53 -10.32 -3.31 -7.90
C GLU A 53 -11.67 -2.61 -7.97
N MET A 54 -11.81 -1.67 -8.91
CA MET A 54 -13.05 -0.95 -9.09
C MET A 54 -14.20 -1.83 -9.57
N LEU A 55 -13.88 -2.92 -10.26
CA LEU A 55 -14.88 -3.83 -10.81
C LEU A 55 -15.29 -4.93 -9.84
N ILE A 56 -14.59 -5.08 -8.71
CA ILE A 56 -14.96 -6.09 -7.74
C ILE A 56 -16.25 -5.71 -7.06
N GLU A 57 -17.22 -6.60 -7.15
CA GLU A 57 -18.46 -6.46 -6.39
C GLU A 57 -18.31 -7.28 -5.13
N SER A 58 -18.36 -6.61 -4.01
CA SER A 58 -18.17 -7.31 -2.76
C SER A 58 -19.51 -7.56 -2.11
N ASP A 59 -19.74 -8.82 -1.79
CA ASP A 59 -20.82 -9.25 -0.95
C ASP A 59 -20.19 -9.72 0.34
N PRO A 60 -20.40 -9.02 1.44
CA PRO A 60 -19.74 -9.41 2.70
C PRO A 60 -20.16 -10.78 3.20
N ASP A 61 -21.25 -11.32 2.68
CA ASP A 61 -21.72 -12.64 3.09
C ASP A 61 -21.21 -13.75 2.18
N ASP A 62 -20.50 -13.42 1.12
CA ASP A 62 -20.00 -14.41 0.16
C ASP A 62 -18.59 -14.84 0.54
N PRO A 63 -18.40 -16.09 1.03
CA PRO A 63 -17.07 -16.55 1.42
C PRO A 63 -16.11 -16.69 0.24
N ASP A 64 -16.64 -16.72 -1.00
CA ASP A 64 -15.81 -16.83 -2.18
C ASP A 64 -15.58 -15.50 -2.86
N ALA A 65 -15.98 -14.39 -2.24
CA ALA A 65 -15.78 -13.08 -2.81
C ALA A 65 -14.28 -12.78 -2.96
N PRO A 66 -13.86 -12.10 -4.03
CA PRO A 66 -12.45 -11.76 -4.21
C PRO A 66 -11.95 -10.89 -3.06
N THR A 67 -10.69 -11.11 -2.69
CA THR A 67 -10.05 -10.28 -1.67
C THR A 67 -9.72 -8.92 -2.27
N ARG A 68 -10.07 -7.87 -1.56
CA ARG A 68 -9.89 -6.51 -2.03
C ARG A 68 -8.66 -5.88 -1.40
N LEU A 69 -8.13 -4.86 -2.07
CA LEU A 69 -7.06 -4.06 -1.49
C LEU A 69 -7.57 -3.31 -0.27
N VAL A 70 -6.76 -3.26 0.77
CA VAL A 70 -7.09 -2.49 1.96
C VAL A 70 -6.25 -1.23 2.05
N GLY A 71 -5.23 -1.10 1.22
CA GLY A 71 -4.38 0.09 1.23
C GLY A 71 -3.32 0.03 0.17
N VAL A 72 -2.58 1.12 0.05
CA VAL A 72 -1.57 1.28 -1.00
C VAL A 72 -0.34 1.96 -0.41
N ILE A 73 0.83 1.46 -0.77
CA ILE A 73 2.10 2.08 -0.43
C ILE A 73 2.76 2.50 -1.75
N VAL A 74 3.15 3.77 -1.85
CA VAL A 74 3.72 4.31 -3.09
C VAL A 74 5.10 4.86 -2.83
N ASP A 75 6.09 4.33 -3.56
CA ASP A 75 7.42 4.92 -3.62
C ASP A 75 7.36 6.06 -4.63
N LEU A 76 7.50 7.30 -4.14
CA LEU A 76 7.28 8.48 -4.98
C LEU A 76 8.39 8.73 -5.98
N PHE A 77 9.50 8.00 -5.91
CA PHE A 77 10.63 8.16 -6.82
C PHE A 77 10.67 7.11 -7.92
N GLY A 78 9.59 6.37 -8.13
CA GLY A 78 9.56 5.46 -9.25
C GLY A 78 9.65 6.18 -10.58
N HIS A 79 10.19 5.49 -11.59
CA HIS A 79 10.37 6.05 -12.92
C HIS A 79 9.40 5.50 -13.94
N ARG A 80 8.80 4.35 -13.66
CA ARG A 80 7.93 3.67 -14.61
C ARG A 80 6.46 3.92 -14.32
N TYR A 81 6.18 4.80 -13.41
CA TYR A 81 4.82 5.22 -13.06
C TYR A 81 4.90 6.61 -12.48
N ASP A 82 3.76 7.27 -12.44
CA ASP A 82 3.65 8.59 -11.80
C ASP A 82 3.19 8.38 -10.37
N GLY A 83 4.11 8.56 -9.40
CA GLY A 83 3.82 8.27 -8.01
C GLY A 83 2.71 9.13 -7.44
N VAL A 84 2.74 10.42 -7.71
CA VAL A 84 1.71 11.32 -7.18
C VAL A 84 0.36 11.00 -7.81
N ASP A 85 0.33 10.68 -9.09
CA ASP A 85 -0.92 10.29 -9.75
C ASP A 85 -1.46 8.99 -9.16
N ALA A 86 -0.57 8.04 -8.87
CA ALA A 86 -0.99 6.79 -8.23
C ALA A 86 -1.62 7.05 -6.87
N VAL A 87 -1.05 7.99 -6.09
CA VAL A 87 -1.65 8.39 -4.81
C VAL A 87 -3.06 8.93 -5.05
N ARG A 88 -3.20 9.82 -6.04
CA ARG A 88 -4.49 10.43 -6.31
C ARG A 88 -5.55 9.41 -6.69
N ARG A 89 -5.17 8.45 -7.53
CA ARG A 89 -6.09 7.41 -7.97
C ARG A 89 -6.52 6.51 -6.83
N ALA A 90 -5.58 6.08 -6.00
CA ALA A 90 -5.90 5.21 -4.88
C ALA A 90 -6.77 5.94 -3.86
N ALA A 91 -6.45 7.20 -3.58
CA ALA A 91 -7.24 8.00 -2.64
C ALA A 91 -8.67 8.20 -3.17
N ALA A 92 -8.82 8.39 -4.48
CA ALA A 92 -10.13 8.55 -5.09
C ALA A 92 -10.98 7.30 -4.96
N MET A 93 -10.33 6.13 -4.81
CA MET A 93 -11.04 4.87 -4.59
C MET A 93 -11.35 4.63 -3.11
N GLY A 94 -10.99 5.57 -2.25
CA GLY A 94 -11.25 5.43 -0.82
C GLY A 94 -10.20 4.60 -0.08
N LEU A 95 -9.10 4.28 -0.72
CA LEU A 95 -8.05 3.49 -0.08
C LEU A 95 -7.08 4.39 0.68
N PRO A 96 -6.66 4.02 1.89
CA PRO A 96 -5.61 4.76 2.57
C PRO A 96 -4.29 4.56 1.83
N VAL A 97 -3.55 5.65 1.66
CA VAL A 97 -2.31 5.64 0.91
C VAL A 97 -1.19 6.16 1.78
N VAL A 98 -0.14 5.36 1.91
CA VAL A 98 1.10 5.79 2.56
C VAL A 98 2.13 5.97 1.46
N ALA A 99 2.74 7.14 1.40
CA ALA A 99 3.75 7.44 0.40
C ALA A 99 5.12 7.53 1.05
N ILE A 100 6.16 7.26 0.26
CA ILE A 100 7.53 7.25 0.74
C ILE A 100 8.38 8.10 -0.20
N THR A 101 9.20 8.98 0.37
CA THR A 101 10.08 9.83 -0.41
C THR A 101 11.31 10.17 0.42
N GLN A 102 12.22 10.96 -0.13
CA GLN A 102 13.37 11.43 0.61
C GLN A 102 12.93 12.44 1.66
N HIS A 103 13.63 12.45 2.78
CA HIS A 103 13.19 13.26 3.92
C HIS A 103 13.25 14.76 3.64
N ASP A 104 14.12 15.19 2.75
CA ASP A 104 14.30 16.61 2.47
C ASP A 104 13.53 17.08 1.23
N ASP A 105 12.72 16.22 0.63
CA ASP A 105 11.95 16.57 -0.56
C ASP A 105 10.57 17.07 -0.14
N GLN A 106 10.52 18.33 0.29
CA GLN A 106 9.28 18.91 0.78
C GLN A 106 8.26 19.11 -0.32
N GLU A 107 8.72 19.39 -1.52
CA GLU A 107 7.81 19.62 -2.65
C GLU A 107 7.04 18.34 -2.97
N THR A 108 7.73 17.23 -3.10
CA THR A 108 7.07 15.95 -3.38
C THR A 108 6.15 15.54 -2.25
N ARG A 109 6.57 15.79 -1.01
CA ARG A 109 5.71 15.49 0.15
C ARG A 109 4.40 16.26 0.09
N THR A 110 4.48 17.53 -0.24
CA THR A 110 3.28 18.37 -0.35
C THR A 110 2.39 17.87 -1.48
N LEU A 111 2.97 17.56 -2.63
CA LEU A 111 2.18 17.05 -3.75
C LEU A 111 1.47 15.75 -3.38
N ALA A 112 2.14 14.85 -2.68
CA ALA A 112 1.52 13.58 -2.29
C ALA A 112 0.39 13.79 -1.29
N ARG A 113 0.60 14.67 -0.32
CA ARG A 113 -0.47 14.96 0.65
C ARG A 113 -1.66 15.60 -0.03
N ASP A 114 -1.42 16.54 -0.93
CA ASP A 114 -2.51 17.19 -1.66
C ASP A 114 -3.25 16.20 -2.54
N ALA A 115 -2.55 15.17 -3.02
CA ALA A 115 -3.16 14.12 -3.82
C ALA A 115 -3.98 13.15 -2.98
N GLY A 116 -3.81 13.14 -1.66
CA GLY A 116 -4.64 12.34 -0.77
C GLY A 116 -3.90 11.33 0.08
N ALA A 117 -2.55 11.35 0.11
CA ALA A 117 -1.81 10.42 0.96
C ALA A 117 -2.15 10.72 2.42
N VAL A 118 -2.46 9.67 3.18
CA VAL A 118 -2.75 9.84 4.60
C VAL A 118 -1.47 10.09 5.39
N ARG A 119 -0.33 9.66 4.84
CA ARG A 119 0.95 9.88 5.48
C ARG A 119 2.06 9.79 4.45
N VAL A 120 3.10 10.59 4.65
CA VAL A 120 4.31 10.51 3.82
C VAL A 120 5.49 10.30 4.77
N TYR A 121 6.23 9.21 4.54
CA TYR A 121 7.39 8.87 5.35
C TYR A 121 8.66 9.04 4.52
N SER A 122 9.78 9.25 5.19
CA SER A 122 11.08 9.18 4.54
C SER A 122 11.46 7.72 4.33
N TYR A 123 12.34 7.47 3.37
CA TYR A 123 12.91 6.13 3.18
C TYR A 123 13.53 5.61 4.47
N ASN A 124 14.27 6.48 5.15
CA ASN A 124 14.99 6.09 6.36
C ASN A 124 14.02 5.65 7.45
N LYS A 125 12.95 6.42 7.64
CA LYS A 125 11.93 6.07 8.63
C LYS A 125 11.27 4.75 8.29
N PHE A 126 10.90 4.56 7.04
CA PHE A 126 10.24 3.33 6.63
C PHE A 126 11.20 2.16 6.66
N PHE A 127 12.48 2.40 6.38
CA PHE A 127 13.48 1.34 6.47
C PHE A 127 13.63 0.84 7.91
N GLN A 128 13.59 1.74 8.88
CA GLN A 128 13.74 1.38 10.29
C GLN A 128 12.51 0.71 10.87
N ASP A 129 11.34 1.24 10.56
CA ASP A 129 10.10 0.85 11.24
C ASP A 129 9.05 0.26 10.31
N GLY A 130 9.43 -0.18 9.13
CA GLY A 130 8.49 -0.51 8.06
C GLY A 130 7.34 -1.41 8.46
N SER A 131 7.64 -2.57 9.07
CA SER A 131 6.56 -3.50 9.40
C SER A 131 5.63 -2.92 10.46
N ALA A 132 6.16 -2.16 11.41
CA ALA A 132 5.32 -1.50 12.41
C ALA A 132 4.42 -0.45 11.77
N LEU A 133 4.95 0.30 10.80
CA LEU A 133 4.16 1.31 10.11
C LEU A 133 3.07 0.68 9.25
N VAL A 134 3.39 -0.41 8.54
CA VAL A 134 2.39 -1.14 7.77
C VAL A 134 1.30 -1.65 8.68
N SER A 135 1.67 -2.26 9.79
CA SER A 135 0.69 -2.77 10.74
C SER A 135 -0.21 -1.66 11.24
N ARG A 136 0.39 -0.52 11.58
CA ARG A 136 -0.35 0.60 12.12
C ARG A 136 -1.39 1.15 11.15
N TRP A 137 -1.04 1.26 9.87
CA TRP A 137 -1.92 1.91 8.90
C TRP A 137 -2.89 0.96 8.21
N PHE A 138 -2.56 -0.32 8.11
CA PHE A 138 -3.32 -1.22 7.26
C PHE A 138 -3.79 -2.50 7.94
N VAL A 139 -3.17 -2.92 9.02
CA VAL A 139 -3.43 -4.24 9.59
C VAL A 139 -4.04 -4.15 10.98
N ALA A 140 -3.52 -3.28 11.85
CA ALA A 140 -3.97 -3.17 13.21
C ALA A 140 -5.39 -2.62 13.22
N GLU A 141 -6.25 -3.40 13.80
CA GLU A 141 -7.58 -2.99 13.85
C GLU A 141 -7.88 -2.25 15.04
N THR A 142 -7.53 -2.23 15.61
CA THR A 142 -7.90 -1.73 16.57
C THR A 142 -7.66 -0.93 17.28
N SER A 143 -7.62 -0.95 17.19
CA SER A 143 -7.43 -0.55 17.66
C SER A 143 -7.60 0.12 18.38
N GLU A 144 -7.93 0.08 18.85
CA GLU A 144 -8.15 0.53 19.54
C GLU A 144 -7.39 1.23 20.04
N ASP A 145 -6.92 1.67 20.01
CA ASP A 145 -6.22 2.29 20.41
C ASP A 145 -6.31 3.11 20.96
N PRO A 146 -6.31 3.14 21.37
CA PRO A 146 -6.48 3.91 21.92
C PRO A 146 -5.89 4.79 22.35
N GLU A 147 -5.53 4.89 22.35
CA GLU A 147 -5.17 5.58 22.62
C GLU A 147 -5.14 6.32 22.55
N GLU A 148 -5.34 6.03 22.15
CA GLU A 148 -5.59 6.50 21.83
C GLU A 148 -5.84 6.95 22.26
N ALA A 149 -5.91 6.68 22.50
CA ALA A 149 -6.29 6.97 22.81
C ALA A 149 -6.18 7.41 22.99
#